data_7506680bd391b36ec3e91821e3e56420
#
_entry.id   7506680bd391b36ec3e91821e3e56420
#
_cell.length_a   1.000
_cell.length_b   1.000
_cell.length_c   1.000
_cell.angle_alpha   90.00
_cell.angle_beta   90.00
_cell.angle_gamma   90.00
#
_symmetry.space_group_name_H-M   'P 1'
#
loop_
_entity.id
_entity.type
_entity.pdbx_description
1 polymer ?
#
loop_
_entity_poly.entity_id
_entity_poly.type
_entity_poly.pdbx_seq_one_letter_code
_entity_poly.pdbx_strand_id
1 'polypeptide(L)'
;MVVDGSKLVRRLIGDVLHKELPDVKVVGCSGLEEARAALDAAPMDLVTTALVLPDGDGLQLARTVREATGQRYVPVIVVSGDAQAHLEARRFTEDVTDYFDKAHGHQALAAFIRGYVQPEAIPDAHVLYVEDSRTVAIATTRMLQAQKMRVTHLPSVEDALEFLHAHAATDDAPGADLVLTDVYLKGELSGHDLLAAIRNQFGYGKRRLPVLVMTGDFNRVNQSTLLREGANDLVLKPIEER
;
A
#
# COMPACT_ATOMS: atom_id res chain seq x y z
N MET A 1 -0.72 7.32 14.79
CA MET A 1 0.03 8.50 15.33
C MET A 1 -0.31 9.73 14.49
N VAL A 2 -0.45 10.91 15.11
CA VAL A 2 -0.71 12.21 14.43
C VAL A 2 0.43 13.16 14.76
N VAL A 3 1.19 13.59 13.74
CA VAL A 3 2.36 14.46 13.90
C VAL A 3 2.12 15.80 13.20
N ASP A 4 1.99 16.87 13.97
CA ASP A 4 1.77 18.24 13.47
C ASP A 4 2.28 19.23 14.52
N GLY A 5 2.97 20.29 14.14
CA GLY A 5 3.49 21.32 15.06
C GLY A 5 2.40 22.07 15.84
N SER A 6 1.18 22.15 15.28
CA SER A 6 0.06 22.84 15.90
C SER A 6 -0.70 21.94 16.89
N LYS A 7 -0.67 22.29 18.17
CA LYS A 7 -1.46 21.61 19.22
C LYS A 7 -2.97 21.59 18.90
N LEU A 8 -3.47 22.67 18.29
CA LEU A 8 -4.88 22.77 17.90
C LEU A 8 -5.22 21.76 16.80
N VAL A 9 -4.38 21.64 15.78
CA VAL A 9 -4.58 20.68 14.66
C VAL A 9 -4.55 19.25 15.19
N ARG A 10 -3.55 18.90 16.02
CA ARG A 10 -3.47 17.56 16.63
C ARG A 10 -4.74 17.22 17.43
N ARG A 11 -5.24 18.18 18.21
CA ARG A 11 -6.47 18.02 18.99
C ARG A 11 -7.68 17.81 18.08
N LEU A 12 -7.86 18.67 17.07
CA LEU A 12 -9.00 18.57 16.15
C LEU A 12 -9.02 17.23 15.39
N ILE A 13 -7.85 16.79 14.89
CA ILE A 13 -7.73 15.47 14.25
C ILE A 13 -8.05 14.36 15.26
N GLY A 14 -7.49 14.44 16.47
CA GLY A 14 -7.75 13.47 17.53
C GLY A 14 -9.22 13.38 17.90
N ASP A 15 -9.89 14.51 18.11
CA ASP A 15 -11.31 14.57 18.49
C ASP A 15 -12.21 13.94 17.38
N VAL A 16 -11.90 14.23 16.09
CA VAL A 16 -12.64 13.64 14.97
C VAL A 16 -12.36 12.14 14.85
N LEU A 17 -11.10 11.71 15.00
CA LEU A 17 -10.76 10.28 14.96
C LEU A 17 -11.43 9.50 16.10
N HIS A 18 -11.44 10.02 17.33
CA HIS A 18 -12.13 9.35 18.45
C HIS A 18 -13.65 9.25 18.23
N LYS A 19 -14.24 10.24 17.56
CA LYS A 19 -15.68 10.22 17.23
C LYS A 19 -16.01 9.20 16.14
N GLU A 20 -15.20 9.16 15.08
CA GLU A 20 -15.47 8.33 13.88
C GLU A 20 -14.92 6.90 14.02
N LEU A 21 -13.90 6.71 14.84
CA LEU A 21 -13.18 5.46 15.08
C LEU A 21 -12.95 5.29 16.61
N PRO A 22 -13.97 4.92 17.38
CA PRO A 22 -13.91 4.91 18.85
C PRO A 22 -12.82 4.00 19.45
N ASP A 23 -12.47 2.92 18.74
CA ASP A 23 -11.49 1.92 19.18
C ASP A 23 -10.04 2.33 18.85
N VAL A 24 -9.83 3.45 18.14
CA VAL A 24 -8.50 3.90 17.74
C VAL A 24 -7.84 4.71 18.84
N LYS A 25 -6.65 4.30 19.26
CA LYS A 25 -5.80 5.08 20.16
C LYS A 25 -4.98 6.08 19.37
N VAL A 26 -5.20 7.37 19.62
CA VAL A 26 -4.46 8.46 18.96
C VAL A 26 -3.26 8.88 19.80
N VAL A 27 -2.06 8.82 19.21
CA VAL A 27 -0.82 9.33 19.76
C VAL A 27 -0.49 10.62 19.02
N GLY A 28 -0.49 11.77 19.73
CA GLY A 28 -0.18 13.08 19.16
C GLY A 28 1.25 13.49 19.43
N CYS A 29 2.03 13.85 18.39
CA CYS A 29 3.42 14.30 18.49
C CYS A 29 3.56 15.69 17.86
N SER A 30 4.39 16.56 18.47
CA SER A 30 4.60 17.94 18.00
C SER A 30 5.67 18.05 16.92
N GLY A 31 6.52 17.05 16.77
CA GLY A 31 7.63 17.04 15.83
C GLY A 31 8.28 15.66 15.71
N LEU A 32 9.43 15.65 15.03
CA LEU A 32 10.19 14.43 14.72
C LEU A 32 10.70 13.72 15.98
N GLU A 33 11.19 14.49 16.96
CA GLU A 33 11.78 13.93 18.19
C GLU A 33 10.72 13.15 18.98
N GLU A 34 9.56 13.76 19.24
CA GLU A 34 8.46 13.09 19.93
C GLU A 34 7.93 11.88 19.12
N ALA A 35 7.86 12.02 17.79
CA ALA A 35 7.41 10.94 16.93
C ALA A 35 8.36 9.73 16.96
N ARG A 36 9.67 9.96 16.94
CA ARG A 36 10.68 8.88 17.09
C ARG A 36 10.56 8.18 18.43
N ALA A 37 10.47 8.93 19.52
CA ALA A 37 10.29 8.35 20.84
C ALA A 37 8.99 7.52 20.95
N ALA A 38 7.92 7.96 20.28
CA ALA A 38 6.67 7.20 20.23
C ALA A 38 6.78 5.89 19.40
N LEU A 39 7.50 5.92 18.27
CA LEU A 39 7.78 4.73 17.44
C LEU A 39 8.65 3.71 18.16
N ASP A 40 9.61 4.17 18.97
CA ASP A 40 10.46 3.29 19.80
C ASP A 40 9.67 2.66 20.96
N ALA A 41 8.66 3.37 21.46
CA ALA A 41 7.88 2.92 22.62
C ALA A 41 6.79 1.89 22.26
N ALA A 42 6.18 1.99 21.08
CA ALA A 42 5.11 1.10 20.64
C ALA A 42 4.95 1.11 19.11
N PRO A 43 4.51 -0.03 18.51
CA PRO A 43 4.16 -0.06 17.10
C PRO A 43 2.96 0.83 16.80
N MET A 44 2.93 1.40 15.59
CA MET A 44 1.84 2.23 15.08
C MET A 44 1.17 1.51 13.90
N ASP A 45 -0.15 1.63 13.81
CA ASP A 45 -0.91 1.06 12.68
C ASP A 45 -1.04 2.04 11.51
N LEU A 46 -0.89 3.35 11.79
CA LEU A 46 -0.91 4.41 10.80
C LEU A 46 -0.23 5.67 11.36
N VAL A 47 0.48 6.38 10.49
CA VAL A 47 1.10 7.66 10.80
C VAL A 47 0.57 8.73 9.85
N THR A 48 0.03 9.83 10.41
CA THR A 48 -0.18 11.06 9.66
C THR A 48 0.86 12.08 10.06
N THR A 49 1.41 12.83 9.12
CA THR A 49 2.42 13.87 9.40
C THR A 49 2.16 15.13 8.59
N ALA A 50 2.35 16.29 9.21
CA ALA A 50 2.47 17.53 8.44
C ALA A 50 3.75 17.48 7.60
N LEU A 51 3.75 18.13 6.45
CA LEU A 51 4.94 18.22 5.60
C LEU A 51 6.06 19.00 6.29
N VAL A 52 5.71 20.14 6.91
CA VAL A 52 6.65 20.98 7.66
C VAL A 52 6.39 20.80 9.15
N LEU A 53 7.42 20.45 9.90
CA LEU A 53 7.42 20.27 11.35
C LEU A 53 8.37 21.28 12.00
N PRO A 54 8.21 21.63 13.28
CA PRO A 54 9.07 22.60 13.97
C PRO A 54 10.54 22.22 14.01
N ASP A 55 10.82 20.92 14.02
CA ASP A 55 12.15 20.31 14.16
C ASP A 55 12.58 19.54 12.91
N GLY A 56 11.87 19.70 11.77
CA GLY A 56 12.23 19.08 10.50
C GLY A 56 11.11 18.93 9.49
N ASP A 57 11.13 17.83 8.78
CA ASP A 57 10.31 17.56 7.60
C ASP A 57 9.56 16.22 7.77
N GLY A 58 8.27 16.22 7.44
CA GLY A 58 7.44 15.02 7.48
C GLY A 58 7.94 13.88 6.58
N LEU A 59 8.68 14.18 5.51
CA LEU A 59 9.32 13.16 4.66
C LEU A 59 10.47 12.45 5.38
N GLN A 60 11.18 13.16 6.27
CA GLN A 60 12.19 12.54 7.14
C GLN A 60 11.53 11.56 8.12
N LEU A 61 10.34 11.90 8.65
CA LEU A 61 9.59 10.99 9.50
C LEU A 61 9.15 9.75 8.72
N ALA A 62 8.65 9.92 7.49
CA ALA A 62 8.27 8.79 6.64
C ALA A 62 9.45 7.81 6.48
N ARG A 63 10.64 8.30 6.18
CA ARG A 63 11.86 7.50 6.11
C ARG A 63 12.16 6.78 7.44
N THR A 64 12.06 7.50 8.56
CA THR A 64 12.27 6.90 9.89
C THR A 64 11.30 5.74 10.16
N VAL A 65 10.02 5.87 9.77
CA VAL A 65 9.03 4.80 9.90
C VAL A 65 9.44 3.59 9.05
N ARG A 66 9.92 3.80 7.81
CA ARG A 66 10.36 2.70 6.94
C ARG A 66 11.60 1.98 7.44
N GLU A 67 12.46 2.68 8.18
CA GLU A 67 13.68 2.11 8.76
C GLU A 67 13.41 1.42 10.11
N ALA A 68 12.29 1.74 10.76
CA ALA A 68 11.94 1.15 12.06
C ALA A 68 11.59 -0.34 11.93
N THR A 69 12.13 -1.14 12.84
CA THR A 69 11.89 -2.59 12.87
C THR A 69 10.41 -2.89 13.09
N GLY A 70 9.84 -3.73 12.23
CA GLY A 70 8.43 -4.15 12.32
C GLY A 70 7.41 -3.09 11.89
N GLN A 71 7.83 -1.90 11.47
CA GLN A 71 6.92 -0.80 11.08
C GLN A 71 7.05 -0.38 9.62
N ARG A 72 7.76 -1.15 8.82
CA ARG A 72 8.07 -0.84 7.41
C ARG A 72 6.83 -0.67 6.54
N TYR A 73 5.73 -1.35 6.85
CA TYR A 73 4.48 -1.31 6.08
C TYR A 73 3.42 -0.38 6.66
N VAL A 74 3.72 0.31 7.74
CA VAL A 74 2.77 1.24 8.35
C VAL A 74 2.43 2.34 7.36
N PRO A 75 1.15 2.59 7.04
CA PRO A 75 0.78 3.69 6.17
C PRO A 75 1.25 5.03 6.73
N VAL A 76 1.98 5.78 5.91
CA VAL A 76 2.40 7.15 6.23
C VAL A 76 1.71 8.11 5.28
N ILE A 77 0.83 8.94 5.84
CA ILE A 77 0.03 9.93 5.10
C ILE A 77 0.57 11.32 5.40
N VAL A 78 1.02 12.02 4.37
CA VAL A 78 1.42 13.42 4.50
C VAL A 78 0.20 14.32 4.35
N VAL A 79 -0.09 15.14 5.36
CA VAL A 79 -1.22 16.07 5.40
C VAL A 79 -0.72 17.49 5.18
N SER A 80 -0.96 18.05 4.00
CA SER A 80 -0.41 19.35 3.57
C SER A 80 -1.45 20.22 2.89
N GLY A 81 -1.30 21.54 2.96
CA GLY A 81 -2.09 22.48 2.15
C GLY A 81 -1.68 22.51 0.67
N ASP A 82 -0.51 21.97 0.33
CA ASP A 82 0.02 21.91 -1.03
C ASP A 82 0.06 20.47 -1.57
N ALA A 83 -0.78 19.58 -1.03
CA ALA A 83 -0.80 18.17 -1.42
C ALA A 83 -0.98 17.97 -2.91
N GLN A 84 -1.86 18.77 -3.56
CA GLN A 84 -2.12 18.71 -4.99
C GLN A 84 -0.86 18.99 -5.81
N ALA A 85 -0.08 20.01 -5.45
CA ALA A 85 1.16 20.35 -6.15
C ALA A 85 2.22 19.25 -6.03
N HIS A 86 2.28 18.57 -4.89
CA HIS A 86 3.17 17.42 -4.68
C HIS A 86 2.72 16.19 -5.46
N LEU A 87 1.41 15.94 -5.54
CA LEU A 87 0.82 14.88 -6.36
C LEU A 87 1.11 15.11 -7.85
N GLU A 88 0.91 16.33 -8.35
CA GLU A 88 1.16 16.68 -9.75
C GLU A 88 2.66 16.65 -10.11
N ALA A 89 3.54 17.07 -9.20
CA ALA A 89 4.98 17.01 -9.39
C ALA A 89 5.56 15.60 -9.30
N ARG A 90 4.73 14.57 -9.00
CA ARG A 90 5.16 13.18 -8.75
C ARG A 90 6.38 13.07 -7.81
N ARG A 91 6.47 13.98 -6.87
CA ARG A 91 7.50 13.95 -5.81
C ARG A 91 7.10 12.98 -4.70
N PHE A 92 6.60 11.81 -5.08
CA PHE A 92 6.43 10.71 -4.15
C PHE A 92 7.82 10.25 -3.73
N THR A 93 8.14 10.44 -2.49
CA THR A 93 9.20 9.64 -1.90
C THR A 93 8.61 8.25 -1.67
N GLU A 94 9.36 7.21 -1.96
CA GLU A 94 8.97 5.80 -1.77
C GLU A 94 8.56 5.50 -0.31
N ASP A 95 8.89 6.41 0.60
CA ASP A 95 8.61 6.29 2.03
C ASP A 95 7.18 6.74 2.42
N VAL A 96 6.51 7.54 1.57
CA VAL A 96 5.16 8.05 1.81
C VAL A 96 4.13 7.18 1.12
N THR A 97 3.11 6.75 1.86
CA THR A 97 2.01 5.94 1.32
C THR A 97 1.05 6.80 0.53
N ASP A 98 0.67 7.97 1.08
CA ASP A 98 -0.29 8.85 0.42
C ASP A 98 -0.18 10.30 0.92
N TYR A 99 -0.85 11.21 0.19
CA TYR A 99 -0.95 12.62 0.52
C TYR A 99 -2.42 13.01 0.68
N PHE A 100 -2.69 13.83 1.71
CA PHE A 100 -4.02 14.35 1.96
C PHE A 100 -3.99 15.89 1.98
N ASP A 101 -4.89 16.53 1.23
CA ASP A 101 -5.00 17.98 1.22
C ASP A 101 -5.81 18.48 2.42
N LYS A 102 -5.19 19.35 3.24
CA LYS A 102 -5.83 20.00 4.40
C LYS A 102 -7.10 20.78 4.04
N ALA A 103 -7.22 21.24 2.80
CA ALA A 103 -8.40 21.97 2.34
C ALA A 103 -9.69 21.14 2.40
N HIS A 104 -9.60 19.80 2.35
CA HIS A 104 -10.76 18.92 2.49
C HIS A 104 -11.31 18.82 3.92
N GLY A 105 -10.57 19.34 4.91
CA GLY A 105 -10.97 19.38 6.31
C GLY A 105 -10.79 18.06 7.08
N HIS A 106 -10.97 18.15 8.41
CA HIS A 106 -10.62 17.05 9.32
C HIS A 106 -11.59 15.86 9.24
N GLN A 107 -12.87 16.08 8.88
CA GLN A 107 -13.83 14.98 8.69
C GLN A 107 -13.47 14.12 7.47
N ALA A 108 -13.08 14.76 6.35
CA ALA A 108 -12.62 14.04 5.18
C ALA A 108 -11.31 13.28 5.46
N LEU A 109 -10.40 13.86 6.27
CA LEU A 109 -9.20 13.18 6.73
C LEU A 109 -9.54 11.94 7.57
N ALA A 110 -10.50 12.02 8.49
CA ALA A 110 -10.91 10.86 9.28
C ALA A 110 -11.51 9.74 8.41
N ALA A 111 -12.35 10.09 7.43
CA ALA A 111 -12.88 9.12 6.46
C ALA A 111 -11.76 8.49 5.61
N PHE A 112 -10.76 9.27 5.22
CA PHE A 112 -9.59 8.80 4.49
C PHE A 112 -8.75 7.82 5.35
N ILE A 113 -8.47 8.17 6.62
CA ILE A 113 -7.76 7.30 7.57
C ILE A 113 -8.56 6.01 7.82
N ARG A 114 -9.90 6.07 7.90
CA ARG A 114 -10.74 4.87 8.05
C ARG A 114 -10.50 3.86 6.94
N GLY A 115 -10.35 4.32 5.69
CA GLY A 115 -10.05 3.45 4.57
C GLY A 115 -8.75 2.64 4.74
N TYR A 116 -7.80 3.13 5.55
CA TYR A 116 -6.55 2.42 5.85
C TYR A 116 -6.66 1.52 7.09
N VAL A 117 -7.33 1.98 8.16
CA VAL A 117 -7.35 1.23 9.45
C VAL A 117 -8.54 0.27 9.57
N GLN A 118 -9.60 0.51 8.82
CA GLN A 118 -10.78 -0.34 8.73
C GLN A 118 -11.21 -0.44 7.26
N PRO A 119 -10.39 -1.03 6.38
CA PRO A 119 -10.76 -1.20 4.98
C PRO A 119 -12.05 -2.02 4.89
N GLU A 120 -13.01 -1.52 4.11
CA GLU A 120 -14.18 -2.31 3.78
C GLU A 120 -13.71 -3.52 2.97
N ALA A 121 -14.04 -4.72 3.45
CA ALA A 121 -13.78 -5.92 2.69
C ALA A 121 -14.54 -5.82 1.36
N ILE A 122 -13.84 -6.03 0.25
CA ILE A 122 -14.49 -6.21 -1.06
C ILE A 122 -14.92 -7.68 -1.10
N PRO A 123 -16.19 -8.00 -0.77
CA PRO A 123 -16.61 -9.39 -0.72
C PRO A 123 -16.48 -9.99 -2.12
N ASP A 124 -16.01 -11.24 -2.16
CA ASP A 124 -15.81 -12.01 -3.38
C ASP A 124 -14.80 -11.44 -4.39
N ALA A 125 -13.97 -10.48 -4.00
CA ALA A 125 -12.87 -10.01 -4.85
C ALA A 125 -12.04 -11.19 -5.35
N HIS A 126 -11.80 -11.26 -6.65
CA HIS A 126 -11.09 -12.35 -7.29
C HIS A 126 -9.61 -11.98 -7.47
N VAL A 127 -8.74 -12.70 -6.80
CA VAL A 127 -7.29 -12.55 -6.89
C VAL A 127 -6.71 -13.61 -7.81
N LEU A 128 -6.06 -13.20 -8.90
CA LEU A 128 -5.17 -14.03 -9.68
C LEU A 128 -3.80 -14.03 -9.01
N TYR A 129 -3.43 -15.15 -8.41
CA TYR A 129 -2.22 -15.28 -7.61
C TYR A 129 -1.19 -16.16 -8.33
N VAL A 130 0.01 -15.61 -8.59
CA VAL A 130 1.08 -16.29 -9.32
C VAL A 130 2.29 -16.49 -8.39
N GLU A 131 2.58 -17.76 -8.08
CA GLU A 131 3.64 -18.17 -7.14
C GLU A 131 4.03 -19.63 -7.40
N ASP A 132 5.30 -19.90 -7.61
CA ASP A 132 5.81 -21.24 -7.90
C ASP A 132 6.14 -22.07 -6.64
N SER A 133 6.32 -21.43 -5.50
CA SER A 133 6.54 -22.09 -4.22
C SER A 133 5.23 -22.58 -3.63
N ARG A 134 5.00 -23.89 -3.67
CA ARG A 134 3.78 -24.52 -3.12
C ARG A 134 3.52 -24.13 -1.65
N THR A 135 4.57 -24.02 -0.84
CA THR A 135 4.43 -23.65 0.59
C THR A 135 3.95 -22.21 0.74
N VAL A 136 4.54 -21.28 0.01
CA VAL A 136 4.15 -19.86 0.00
C VAL A 136 2.74 -19.72 -0.56
N ALA A 137 2.44 -20.39 -1.66
CA ALA A 137 1.13 -20.37 -2.30
C ALA A 137 0.01 -20.81 -1.34
N ILE A 138 0.18 -21.91 -0.62
CA ILE A 138 -0.82 -22.39 0.34
C ILE A 138 -1.02 -21.39 1.48
N ALA A 139 0.06 -20.86 2.06
CA ALA A 139 -0.02 -19.91 3.17
C ALA A 139 -0.73 -18.62 2.74
N THR A 140 -0.29 -18.01 1.65
CA THR A 140 -0.88 -16.76 1.13
C THR A 140 -2.33 -16.95 0.67
N THR A 141 -2.65 -18.07 0.01
CA THR A 141 -4.04 -18.36 -0.37
C THR A 141 -4.96 -18.43 0.85
N ARG A 142 -4.51 -19.07 1.95
CA ARG A 142 -5.29 -19.12 3.20
C ARG A 142 -5.52 -17.72 3.79
N MET A 143 -4.50 -16.87 3.80
CA MET A 143 -4.62 -15.47 4.28
C MET A 143 -5.65 -14.69 3.46
N LEU A 144 -5.58 -14.76 2.13
CA LEU A 144 -6.53 -14.11 1.22
C LEU A 144 -7.96 -14.63 1.39
N GLN A 145 -8.12 -15.96 1.53
CA GLN A 145 -9.44 -16.57 1.75
C GLN A 145 -10.03 -16.21 3.11
N ALA A 146 -9.21 -16.05 4.15
CA ALA A 146 -9.66 -15.55 5.45
C ALA A 146 -10.26 -14.13 5.34
N GLN A 147 -9.80 -13.33 4.37
CA GLN A 147 -10.37 -12.02 4.02
C GLN A 147 -11.56 -12.12 3.04
N LYS A 148 -12.14 -13.32 2.85
CA LYS A 148 -13.28 -13.59 1.97
C LYS A 148 -13.02 -13.32 0.48
N MET A 149 -11.76 -13.36 0.05
CA MET A 149 -11.39 -13.23 -1.34
C MET A 149 -11.43 -14.59 -2.04
N ARG A 150 -11.83 -14.61 -3.32
CA ARG A 150 -11.65 -15.76 -4.20
C ARG A 150 -10.23 -15.74 -4.74
N VAL A 151 -9.56 -16.88 -4.79
CA VAL A 151 -8.18 -16.97 -5.26
C VAL A 151 -8.07 -18.03 -6.36
N THR A 152 -7.58 -17.62 -7.53
CA THR A 152 -7.06 -18.52 -8.54
C THR A 152 -5.55 -18.50 -8.46
N HIS A 153 -4.97 -19.58 -7.94
CA HIS A 153 -3.51 -19.74 -7.86
C HIS A 153 -2.98 -20.43 -9.10
N LEU A 154 -1.95 -19.85 -9.71
CA LEU A 154 -1.23 -20.40 -10.86
C LEU A 154 0.27 -20.44 -10.56
N PRO A 155 0.98 -21.52 -10.96
CA PRO A 155 2.38 -21.70 -10.60
C PRO A 155 3.36 -20.99 -11.53
N SER A 156 2.91 -20.47 -12.67
CA SER A 156 3.75 -19.86 -13.70
C SER A 156 3.12 -18.61 -14.32
N VAL A 157 3.95 -17.79 -14.95
CA VAL A 157 3.47 -16.63 -15.71
C VAL A 157 2.76 -17.07 -16.98
N GLU A 158 3.21 -18.16 -17.61
CA GLU A 158 2.62 -18.76 -18.79
C GLU A 158 1.15 -19.11 -18.54
N ASP A 159 0.87 -19.80 -17.44
CA ASP A 159 -0.50 -20.15 -17.03
C ASP A 159 -1.34 -18.87 -16.76
N ALA A 160 -0.73 -17.85 -16.16
CA ALA A 160 -1.41 -16.59 -15.89
C ALA A 160 -1.76 -15.82 -17.17
N LEU A 161 -0.89 -15.84 -18.17
CA LEU A 161 -1.15 -15.26 -19.48
C LEU A 161 -2.26 -16.02 -20.22
N GLU A 162 -2.27 -17.35 -20.15
CA GLU A 162 -3.35 -18.17 -20.70
C GLU A 162 -4.69 -17.84 -20.06
N PHE A 163 -4.73 -17.72 -18.72
CA PHE A 163 -5.92 -17.30 -17.99
C PHE A 163 -6.42 -15.92 -18.45
N LEU A 164 -5.54 -14.93 -18.56
CA LEU A 164 -5.91 -13.58 -19.00
C LEU A 164 -6.39 -13.55 -20.46
N HIS A 165 -5.76 -14.32 -21.36
CA HIS A 165 -6.18 -14.44 -22.76
C HIS A 165 -7.57 -15.06 -22.90
N ALA A 166 -7.85 -16.11 -22.14
CA ALA A 166 -9.15 -16.78 -22.18
C ALA A 166 -10.29 -15.83 -21.77
N HIS A 167 -10.08 -15.01 -20.74
CA HIS A 167 -11.09 -14.06 -20.26
C HIS A 167 -11.21 -12.83 -21.16
N ALA A 168 -10.09 -12.29 -21.65
CA ALA A 168 -10.11 -11.17 -22.59
C ALA A 168 -10.86 -11.51 -23.89
N ALA A 169 -10.72 -12.73 -24.36
CA ALA A 169 -11.40 -13.20 -25.59
C ALA A 169 -12.92 -13.37 -25.42
N THR A 170 -13.39 -13.64 -24.19
CA THR A 170 -14.80 -13.95 -23.92
C THR A 170 -15.61 -12.71 -23.54
N ASP A 171 -15.08 -11.89 -22.62
CA ASP A 171 -15.83 -10.82 -21.95
C ASP A 171 -15.18 -9.44 -22.07
N ASP A 172 -14.06 -9.31 -22.78
CA ASP A 172 -13.19 -8.12 -22.76
C ASP A 172 -12.83 -7.69 -21.32
N ALA A 173 -12.69 -8.67 -20.42
CA ALA A 173 -12.44 -8.46 -19.00
C ALA A 173 -11.21 -9.27 -18.56
N PRO A 174 -10.50 -8.80 -17.52
CA PRO A 174 -9.29 -9.49 -17.05
C PRO A 174 -9.57 -10.83 -16.34
N GLY A 175 -10.81 -11.13 -15.98
CA GLY A 175 -11.19 -12.35 -15.27
C GLY A 175 -10.81 -12.35 -13.77
N ALA A 176 -10.15 -11.31 -13.31
CA ALA A 176 -9.76 -11.09 -11.92
C ALA A 176 -9.82 -9.59 -11.59
N ASP A 177 -10.00 -9.29 -10.30
CA ASP A 177 -10.04 -7.92 -9.77
C ASP A 177 -8.65 -7.42 -9.38
N LEU A 178 -7.71 -8.35 -9.11
CA LEU A 178 -6.36 -8.06 -8.66
C LEU A 178 -5.41 -9.18 -9.11
N VAL A 179 -4.20 -8.82 -9.49
CA VAL A 179 -3.08 -9.75 -9.67
C VAL A 179 -2.12 -9.60 -8.51
N LEU A 180 -1.77 -10.71 -7.87
CA LEU A 180 -0.68 -10.83 -6.90
C LEU A 180 0.37 -11.77 -7.50
N THR A 181 1.59 -11.30 -7.75
CA THR A 181 2.63 -12.11 -8.39
C THR A 181 3.98 -12.01 -7.68
N ASP A 182 4.70 -13.13 -7.61
CA ASP A 182 6.13 -13.05 -7.27
C ASP A 182 6.92 -12.42 -8.44
N VAL A 183 8.05 -11.79 -8.14
CA VAL A 183 9.02 -11.32 -9.13
C VAL A 183 9.74 -12.50 -9.77
N TYR A 184 10.26 -13.40 -8.93
CA TYR A 184 11.10 -14.52 -9.35
C TYR A 184 10.31 -15.81 -9.35
N LEU A 185 9.88 -16.24 -10.51
CA LEU A 185 9.12 -17.46 -10.75
C LEU A 185 9.98 -18.48 -11.51
N LYS A 186 9.68 -19.75 -11.32
CA LYS A 186 10.26 -20.81 -12.14
C LYS A 186 9.58 -20.80 -13.49
N GLY A 187 10.35 -20.75 -14.55
CA GLY A 187 9.87 -20.69 -15.92
C GLY A 187 10.79 -19.82 -16.77
N GLU A 188 10.34 -19.53 -17.99
CA GLU A 188 11.05 -18.61 -18.89
C GLU A 188 10.67 -17.15 -18.61
N LEU A 189 9.47 -16.92 -18.06
CA LEU A 189 8.92 -15.61 -17.78
C LEU A 189 8.94 -15.30 -16.28
N SER A 190 9.15 -14.04 -15.97
CA SER A 190 9.19 -13.48 -14.61
C SER A 190 7.92 -12.68 -14.30
N GLY A 191 7.72 -12.31 -13.02
CA GLY A 191 6.67 -11.37 -12.64
C GLY A 191 6.77 -10.00 -13.32
N HIS A 192 7.97 -9.58 -13.72
CA HIS A 192 8.18 -8.40 -14.58
C HIS A 192 7.53 -8.57 -15.95
N ASP A 193 7.71 -9.74 -16.58
CA ASP A 193 7.15 -10.03 -17.89
C ASP A 193 5.62 -10.07 -17.82
N LEU A 194 5.05 -10.65 -16.75
CA LEU A 194 3.61 -10.61 -16.51
C LEU A 194 3.09 -9.18 -16.36
N LEU A 195 3.77 -8.35 -15.56
CA LEU A 195 3.40 -6.94 -15.40
C LEU A 195 3.46 -6.20 -16.74
N ALA A 196 4.52 -6.38 -17.52
CA ALA A 196 4.67 -5.78 -18.83
C ALA A 196 3.57 -6.23 -19.79
N ALA A 197 3.23 -7.53 -19.81
CA ALA A 197 2.14 -8.06 -20.61
C ALA A 197 0.78 -7.45 -20.23
N ILE A 198 0.46 -7.38 -18.94
CA ILE A 198 -0.79 -6.78 -18.45
C ILE A 198 -0.91 -5.32 -18.90
N ARG A 199 0.17 -4.54 -18.82
CA ARG A 199 0.16 -3.10 -19.14
C ARG A 199 0.21 -2.82 -20.65
N ASN A 200 1.01 -3.57 -21.39
CA ASN A 200 1.36 -3.25 -22.78
C ASN A 200 0.62 -4.13 -23.81
N GLN A 201 0.40 -5.43 -23.53
CA GLN A 201 -0.28 -6.35 -24.46
C GLN A 201 -1.79 -6.32 -24.25
N PHE A 202 -2.25 -6.50 -23.00
CA PHE A 202 -3.68 -6.45 -22.67
C PHE A 202 -4.21 -5.03 -22.53
N GLY A 203 -3.35 -4.01 -22.34
CA GLY A 203 -3.75 -2.63 -22.17
C GLY A 203 -4.49 -2.36 -20.85
N TYR A 204 -4.42 -3.27 -19.87
CA TYR A 204 -5.08 -3.08 -18.59
C TYR A 204 -4.29 -2.12 -17.72
N GLY A 205 -4.81 -0.90 -17.54
CA GLY A 205 -4.23 0.11 -16.66
C GLY A 205 -4.37 -0.26 -15.18
N LYS A 206 -3.65 0.49 -14.31
CA LYS A 206 -3.61 0.29 -12.85
C LYS A 206 -4.97 0.22 -12.16
N ARG A 207 -6.00 0.90 -12.70
CA ARG A 207 -7.37 0.89 -12.17
C ARG A 207 -8.19 -0.29 -12.66
N ARG A 208 -7.94 -0.77 -13.88
CA ARG A 208 -8.70 -1.87 -14.48
C ARG A 208 -8.26 -3.23 -13.95
N LEU A 209 -6.94 -3.42 -13.82
CA LEU A 209 -6.35 -4.61 -13.20
C LEU A 209 -5.16 -4.18 -12.35
N PRO A 210 -5.37 -3.93 -11.05
CA PRO A 210 -4.29 -3.69 -10.10
C PRO A 210 -3.32 -4.87 -10.07
N VAL A 211 -2.02 -4.58 -9.98
CA VAL A 211 -0.97 -5.59 -9.84
C VAL A 211 -0.14 -5.27 -8.61
N LEU A 212 -0.15 -6.19 -7.65
CA LEU A 212 0.74 -6.19 -6.50
C LEU A 212 1.89 -7.18 -6.77
N VAL A 213 3.11 -6.72 -6.58
CA VAL A 213 4.30 -7.55 -6.83
C VAL A 213 4.93 -7.93 -5.50
N MET A 214 5.05 -9.22 -5.24
CA MET A 214 5.74 -9.76 -4.08
C MET A 214 7.24 -9.82 -4.37
N THR A 215 8.05 -9.31 -3.46
CA THR A 215 9.50 -9.33 -3.62
C THR A 215 10.23 -9.54 -2.31
N GLY A 216 11.30 -10.32 -2.33
CA GLY A 216 12.28 -10.41 -1.25
C GLY A 216 13.44 -9.45 -1.45
N ASP A 217 13.46 -8.68 -2.53
CA ASP A 217 14.52 -7.73 -2.82
C ASP A 217 14.28 -6.41 -2.11
N PHE A 218 15.24 -6.02 -1.27
CA PHE A 218 15.23 -4.76 -0.52
C PHE A 218 15.92 -3.62 -1.28
N ASN A 219 16.39 -3.86 -2.50
CA ASN A 219 17.00 -2.82 -3.32
C ASN A 219 15.97 -1.83 -3.83
N ARG A 220 16.04 -0.60 -3.33
CA ARG A 220 15.10 0.48 -3.68
C ARG A 220 15.04 0.80 -5.17
N VAL A 221 16.17 0.65 -5.89
CA VAL A 221 16.20 0.90 -7.34
C VAL A 221 15.34 -0.13 -8.08
N ASN A 222 15.45 -1.40 -7.71
CA ASN A 222 14.65 -2.47 -8.31
C ASN A 222 13.16 -2.30 -7.98
N GLN A 223 12.84 -1.95 -6.74
CA GLN A 223 11.48 -1.66 -6.30
C GLN A 223 10.86 -0.48 -7.06
N SER A 224 11.60 0.64 -7.19
CA SER A 224 11.15 1.81 -7.96
C SER A 224 10.92 1.48 -9.43
N THR A 225 11.70 0.57 -9.98
CA THR A 225 11.55 0.13 -11.36
C THR A 225 10.20 -0.57 -11.55
N LEU A 226 9.83 -1.51 -10.69
CA LEU A 226 8.54 -2.19 -10.73
C LEU A 226 7.35 -1.21 -10.66
N LEU A 227 7.41 -0.23 -9.76
CA LEU A 227 6.36 0.80 -9.63
C LEU A 227 6.26 1.68 -10.88
N ARG A 228 7.39 2.05 -11.50
CA ARG A 228 7.43 2.82 -12.76
C ARG A 228 6.91 2.02 -13.94
N GLU A 229 7.17 0.73 -13.98
CA GLU A 229 6.68 -0.19 -15.01
C GLU A 229 5.20 -0.50 -14.88
N GLY A 230 4.58 -0.05 -13.81
CA GLY A 230 3.12 -0.08 -13.67
C GLY A 230 2.58 -0.99 -12.57
N ALA A 231 3.41 -1.52 -11.67
CA ALA A 231 2.90 -2.11 -10.44
C ALA A 231 2.11 -1.07 -9.62
N ASN A 232 1.06 -1.52 -8.97
CA ASN A 232 0.27 -0.65 -8.08
C ASN A 232 0.98 -0.48 -6.75
N ASP A 233 1.52 -1.59 -6.22
CA ASP A 233 2.27 -1.60 -4.97
C ASP A 233 3.16 -2.85 -4.89
N LEU A 234 4.00 -2.89 -3.85
CA LEU A 234 4.93 -3.98 -3.58
C LEU A 234 4.60 -4.61 -2.23
N VAL A 235 4.64 -5.94 -2.18
CA VAL A 235 4.50 -6.72 -0.95
C VAL A 235 5.84 -7.37 -0.66
N LEU A 236 6.49 -6.97 0.45
CA LEU A 236 7.77 -7.56 0.82
C LEU A 236 7.57 -8.93 1.48
N LYS A 237 8.40 -9.88 1.09
CA LYS A 237 8.45 -11.22 1.70
C LYS A 237 9.33 -11.18 2.99
N PRO A 238 8.99 -11.93 4.08
CA PRO A 238 7.84 -12.82 4.20
C PRO A 238 6.52 -12.08 4.35
N ILE A 239 5.44 -12.66 3.81
CA ILE A 239 4.08 -12.12 3.99
C ILE A 239 3.62 -12.49 5.39
N GLU A 240 3.23 -11.48 6.18
CA GLU A 240 2.71 -11.64 7.53
C GLU A 240 1.22 -11.27 7.55
N GLU A 241 0.44 -12.07 8.27
CA GLU A 241 -0.95 -11.73 8.59
C GLU A 241 -0.95 -10.69 9.72
N ARG A 242 -1.57 -9.54 9.51
CA ARG A 242 -1.76 -8.49 10.50
C ARG A 242 -3.23 -8.13 10.66
#